data_0fafa82ac28a1b5f41d9209a6f0e8354
#
_entry.id   0fafa82ac28a1b5f41d9209a6f0e8354
#
_cell.length_a   1.000
_cell.length_b   1.000
_cell.length_c   1.000
_cell.angle_alpha   90.00
_cell.angle_beta   90.00
_cell.angle_gamma   90.00
#
_symmetry.space_group_name_H-M   'P 1'
#
loop_
_entity.id
_entity.type
_entity.pdbx_description
1 polymer ?
#
loop_
_entity_poly.entity_id
_entity_poly.type
_entity_poly.pdbx_seq_one_letter_code
_entity_poly.pdbx_strand_id
1 'polypeptide(L)'
;MREFYASATYYGIGDIIKKYAKFPNFLPFPVAIQHGWSHSTGKHDARFDVPENWYWSDGIEQKYRQEFEGLNTRAIGSPFLYLLKLMGYHENPTSQRRGSIVFPSHSAAFIGMECDFEQYADLLDRLPDEYKPITVCIYHLDADKGLDKPFLDKGFEVVSNGTSIYETKFLENYILNTQNKKYAFSNQMTSALLFASALGLKSFFYGPSFVTKSTDPHHEGIDYNQYHRQWESECRQYFTFPDCNLAAQQEFVAKELGENVIFSPWQMKWLLWRSALTKPYLSRLKNELRNLLANQLKERFPILSRYREMFRVKNQEIVSNENSPH
;
A
#
# COMPACT_ATOMS: atom_id res chain seq x y z
N MET A 1 5.22 -1.48 -20.30
CA MET A 1 4.52 -0.16 -20.19
C MET A 1 4.46 0.22 -18.72
N ARG A 2 4.48 1.51 -18.42
CA ARG A 2 4.34 2.04 -17.05
C ARG A 2 2.88 1.87 -16.59
N GLU A 3 2.67 1.57 -15.31
CA GLU A 3 1.32 1.56 -14.74
C GLU A 3 0.68 2.95 -14.79
N PHE A 4 -0.64 3.01 -15.02
CA PHE A 4 -1.35 4.29 -15.16
C PHE A 4 -1.64 4.95 -13.81
N TYR A 5 -1.72 4.13 -12.76
CA TYR A 5 -2.09 4.58 -11.42
C TYR A 5 -1.04 4.13 -10.41
N ALA A 6 -0.45 5.07 -9.70
CA ALA A 6 0.64 4.82 -8.76
C ALA A 6 0.26 3.79 -7.68
N SER A 7 -0.99 3.82 -7.20
CA SER A 7 -1.47 2.89 -6.17
C SER A 7 -1.36 1.42 -6.57
N ALA A 8 -1.49 1.09 -7.87
CA ALA A 8 -1.32 -0.26 -8.36
C ALA A 8 0.16 -0.75 -8.34
N THR A 9 1.12 0.18 -8.27
CA THR A 9 2.55 -0.16 -8.22
C THR A 9 3.05 -0.41 -6.80
N TYR A 10 2.33 0.07 -5.78
CA TYR A 10 2.77 -0.07 -4.40
C TYR A 10 2.66 -1.52 -3.94
N TYR A 11 3.71 -2.01 -3.29
CA TYR A 11 3.74 -3.34 -2.64
C TYR A 11 3.42 -4.53 -3.57
N GLY A 12 3.51 -4.35 -4.90
CA GLY A 12 3.16 -5.39 -5.88
C GLY A 12 1.66 -5.66 -6.04
N ILE A 13 0.79 -4.78 -5.54
CA ILE A 13 -0.67 -4.98 -5.50
C ILE A 13 -1.26 -5.27 -6.88
N GLY A 14 -0.91 -4.47 -7.89
CA GLY A 14 -1.41 -4.66 -9.25
C GLY A 14 -0.97 -5.99 -9.86
N ASP A 15 0.27 -6.39 -9.61
CA ASP A 15 0.82 -7.65 -10.11
C ASP A 15 0.13 -8.87 -9.48
N ILE A 16 -0.17 -8.80 -8.17
CA ILE A 16 -0.93 -9.83 -7.46
C ILE A 16 -2.30 -10.04 -8.12
N ILE A 17 -3.05 -8.96 -8.32
CA ILE A 17 -4.39 -9.02 -8.92
C ILE A 17 -4.32 -9.50 -10.38
N LYS A 18 -3.37 -8.99 -11.19
CA LYS A 18 -3.17 -9.45 -12.57
C LYS A 18 -2.86 -10.96 -12.60
N LYS A 19 -1.94 -11.43 -11.75
CA LYS A 19 -1.57 -12.84 -11.65
C LYS A 19 -2.76 -13.71 -11.25
N TYR A 20 -3.53 -13.27 -10.25
CA TYR A 20 -4.74 -13.98 -9.80
C TYR A 20 -5.78 -14.10 -10.90
N ALA A 21 -6.03 -13.02 -11.62
CA ALA A 21 -7.00 -12.96 -12.73
C ALA A 21 -6.48 -13.55 -14.04
N LYS A 22 -5.20 -13.92 -14.12
CA LYS A 22 -4.53 -14.25 -15.40
C LYS A 22 -4.72 -13.13 -16.45
N PHE A 23 -4.62 -11.88 -16.01
CA PHE A 23 -4.66 -10.70 -16.88
C PHE A 23 -3.24 -10.42 -17.41
N PRO A 24 -3.09 -9.96 -18.68
CA PRO A 24 -1.76 -9.78 -19.27
C PRO A 24 -0.88 -8.79 -18.51
N ASN A 25 0.31 -9.20 -18.08
CA ASN A 25 1.25 -8.35 -17.32
C ASN A 25 1.77 -7.16 -18.11
N PHE A 26 1.81 -7.24 -19.45
CA PHE A 26 2.27 -6.13 -20.29
C PHE A 26 1.25 -4.98 -20.40
N LEU A 27 0.00 -5.21 -20.04
CA LEU A 27 -1.02 -4.16 -19.98
C LEU A 27 -0.97 -3.45 -18.63
N PRO A 28 -1.06 -2.10 -18.60
CA PRO A 28 -1.22 -1.36 -17.36
C PRO A 28 -2.48 -1.79 -16.59
N PHE A 29 -2.41 -1.67 -15.27
CA PHE A 29 -3.58 -1.98 -14.42
C PHE A 29 -4.71 -0.99 -14.71
N PRO A 30 -5.95 -1.43 -14.97
CA PRO A 30 -6.96 -0.56 -15.60
C PRO A 30 -7.77 0.31 -14.63
N VAL A 31 -7.57 0.16 -13.32
CA VAL A 31 -8.34 0.86 -12.27
C VAL A 31 -7.42 1.43 -11.20
N ALA A 32 -7.90 2.40 -10.43
CA ALA A 32 -7.25 2.78 -9.18
C ALA A 32 -7.62 1.76 -8.10
N ILE A 33 -6.69 1.47 -7.20
CA ILE A 33 -6.91 0.51 -6.12
C ILE A 33 -6.37 1.09 -4.81
N GLN A 34 -7.10 0.92 -3.72
CA GLN A 34 -6.65 1.27 -2.38
C GLN A 34 -5.35 0.55 -2.06
N HIS A 35 -4.30 1.29 -1.66
CA HIS A 35 -2.96 0.75 -1.49
C HIS A 35 -2.66 0.25 -0.07
N GLY A 36 -3.43 0.66 0.93
CA GLY A 36 -3.27 0.29 2.33
C GLY A 36 -4.62 0.34 3.05
N TRP A 37 -4.70 -0.31 4.21
CA TRP A 37 -5.90 -0.19 5.04
C TRP A 37 -6.07 1.25 5.53
N SER A 38 -7.29 1.75 5.46
CA SER A 38 -7.68 3.04 5.98
C SER A 38 -9.10 2.92 6.53
N HIS A 39 -9.34 3.55 7.67
CA HIS A 39 -10.66 3.63 8.29
C HIS A 39 -11.46 4.87 7.83
N SER A 40 -10.76 5.85 7.27
CA SER A 40 -11.34 7.07 6.70
C SER A 40 -11.03 7.22 5.22
N THR A 41 -11.78 8.07 4.57
CA THR A 41 -11.57 8.45 3.18
C THR A 41 -10.42 9.45 3.03
N GLY A 42 -9.83 9.49 1.84
CA GLY A 42 -8.80 10.45 1.49
C GLY A 42 -8.83 10.80 0.00
N LYS A 43 -8.65 12.08 -0.34
CA LYS A 43 -8.67 12.54 -1.73
C LYS A 43 -7.66 11.84 -2.64
N HIS A 44 -6.57 11.33 -2.07
CA HIS A 44 -5.52 10.64 -2.83
C HIS A 44 -5.98 9.27 -3.37
N ASP A 45 -6.95 8.62 -2.72
CA ASP A 45 -7.55 7.36 -3.15
C ASP A 45 -8.91 7.55 -3.86
N ALA A 46 -9.35 8.79 -4.10
CA ALA A 46 -10.56 9.13 -4.84
C ALA A 46 -10.19 9.69 -6.23
N ARG A 47 -10.28 8.88 -7.26
CA ARG A 47 -9.86 9.22 -8.63
C ARG A 47 -11.07 9.26 -9.56
N PHE A 48 -11.36 10.44 -10.14
CA PHE A 48 -12.45 10.64 -11.09
C PHE A 48 -12.05 10.38 -12.55
N ASP A 49 -10.75 10.27 -12.81
CA ASP A 49 -10.16 10.09 -14.13
C ASP A 49 -9.89 8.62 -14.48
N VAL A 50 -10.47 7.70 -13.71
CA VAL A 50 -10.33 6.24 -13.83
C VAL A 50 -11.66 5.58 -14.17
N PRO A 51 -11.65 4.38 -14.78
CA PRO A 51 -12.88 3.64 -15.00
C PRO A 51 -13.64 3.29 -13.72
N GLU A 52 -12.92 2.91 -12.66
CA GLU A 52 -13.47 2.50 -11.38
C GLU A 52 -12.39 2.61 -10.30
N ASN A 53 -12.78 2.90 -9.05
CA ASN A 53 -11.91 2.88 -7.87
C ASN A 53 -12.23 1.64 -7.05
N TRP A 54 -11.21 0.84 -6.73
CA TRP A 54 -11.36 -0.40 -6.02
C TRP A 54 -10.90 -0.27 -4.57
N TYR A 55 -11.77 -0.64 -3.66
CA TYR A 55 -11.55 -0.60 -2.22
C TYR A 55 -11.56 -2.00 -1.62
N TRP A 56 -10.98 -2.16 -0.43
CA TRP A 56 -10.84 -3.47 0.17
C TRP A 56 -12.16 -4.00 0.73
N SER A 57 -12.91 -3.20 1.46
CA SER A 57 -14.16 -3.65 2.09
C SER A 57 -15.37 -2.82 1.68
N ASP A 58 -16.56 -3.37 1.85
CA ASP A 58 -17.81 -2.66 1.64
C ASP A 58 -17.91 -1.40 2.51
N GLY A 59 -17.39 -1.48 3.75
CA GLY A 59 -17.46 -0.37 4.69
C GLY A 59 -16.70 0.86 4.20
N ILE A 60 -15.46 0.68 3.73
CA ILE A 60 -14.67 1.80 3.21
C ILE A 60 -15.18 2.25 1.84
N GLU A 61 -15.64 1.33 0.98
CA GLU A 61 -16.24 1.66 -0.31
C GLU A 61 -17.47 2.57 -0.16
N GLN A 62 -18.36 2.25 0.80
CA GLN A 62 -19.54 3.05 1.08
C GLN A 62 -19.17 4.46 1.58
N LYS A 63 -18.17 4.60 2.45
CA LYS A 63 -17.66 5.90 2.90
C LYS A 63 -17.20 6.76 1.72
N TYR A 64 -16.40 6.19 0.81
CA TYR A 64 -15.95 6.91 -0.39
C TYR A 64 -17.11 7.32 -1.31
N ARG A 65 -18.07 6.45 -1.53
CA ARG A 65 -19.25 6.75 -2.35
C ARG A 65 -20.14 7.84 -1.75
N GLN A 66 -20.23 7.90 -0.43
CA GLN A 66 -21.00 8.94 0.27
C GLN A 66 -20.29 10.29 0.26
N GLU A 67 -18.97 10.30 0.44
CA GLU A 67 -18.20 11.54 0.53
C GLU A 67 -17.88 12.15 -0.83
N PHE A 68 -17.68 11.33 -1.86
CA PHE A 68 -17.27 11.77 -3.19
C PHE A 68 -18.39 11.48 -4.21
N GLU A 69 -19.29 12.43 -4.38
CA GLU A 69 -20.40 12.31 -5.34
C GLU A 69 -19.87 12.04 -6.77
N GLY A 70 -20.48 11.08 -7.46
CA GLY A 70 -20.10 10.68 -8.82
C GLY A 70 -18.87 9.81 -8.91
N LEU A 71 -18.23 9.44 -7.80
CA LEU A 71 -17.11 8.51 -7.80
C LEU A 71 -17.60 7.09 -8.13
N ASN A 72 -17.03 6.47 -9.17
CA ASN A 72 -17.33 5.09 -9.50
C ASN A 72 -16.50 4.15 -8.63
N THR A 73 -17.14 3.39 -7.75
CA THR A 73 -16.50 2.61 -6.68
C THR A 73 -16.89 1.14 -6.70
N ARG A 74 -16.02 0.28 -6.16
CA ARG A 74 -16.28 -1.15 -5.94
C ARG A 74 -15.46 -1.70 -4.79
N ALA A 75 -16.08 -2.45 -3.90
CA ALA A 75 -15.39 -3.31 -2.96
C ALA A 75 -14.94 -4.60 -3.66
N ILE A 76 -13.68 -5.01 -3.45
CA ILE A 76 -13.10 -6.18 -4.12
C ILE A 76 -12.37 -7.14 -3.17
N GLY A 77 -12.23 -6.81 -1.91
CA GLY A 77 -11.32 -7.50 -0.99
C GLY A 77 -9.88 -6.99 -1.08
N SER A 78 -9.13 -7.19 -0.01
CA SER A 78 -7.71 -6.81 0.04
C SER A 78 -6.87 -7.64 -0.95
N PRO A 79 -5.92 -7.02 -1.69
CA PRO A 79 -4.93 -7.74 -2.50
C PRO A 79 -4.15 -8.81 -1.74
N PHE A 80 -3.97 -8.62 -0.44
CA PHE A 80 -3.33 -9.61 0.42
C PHE A 80 -4.09 -10.95 0.44
N LEU A 81 -5.42 -10.93 0.48
CA LEU A 81 -6.24 -12.15 0.47
C LEU A 81 -6.14 -12.90 -0.87
N TYR A 82 -5.99 -12.18 -1.98
CA TYR A 82 -5.73 -12.80 -3.29
C TYR A 82 -4.34 -13.42 -3.36
N LEU A 83 -3.34 -12.78 -2.71
CA LEU A 83 -2.00 -13.35 -2.60
C LEU A 83 -2.02 -14.66 -1.81
N LEU A 84 -2.72 -14.72 -0.67
CA LEU A 84 -2.88 -15.96 0.10
C LEU A 84 -3.47 -17.08 -0.75
N LYS A 85 -4.51 -16.78 -1.55
CA LYS A 85 -5.10 -17.75 -2.49
C LYS A 85 -4.11 -18.20 -3.57
N LEU A 86 -3.31 -17.28 -4.14
CA LEU A 86 -2.29 -17.61 -5.14
C LEU A 86 -1.19 -18.51 -4.60
N MET A 87 -0.80 -18.29 -3.33
CA MET A 87 0.23 -19.08 -2.66
C MET A 87 -0.31 -20.43 -2.15
N GLY A 88 -1.62 -20.66 -2.19
CA GLY A 88 -2.24 -21.81 -1.53
C GLY A 88 -1.94 -21.79 -0.03
N TYR A 89 -1.95 -20.59 0.56
CA TYR A 89 -1.58 -20.43 1.96
C TYR A 89 -2.55 -21.20 2.86
N HIS A 90 -1.97 -21.99 3.73
CA HIS A 90 -2.65 -22.68 4.82
C HIS A 90 -2.01 -22.23 6.12
N GLU A 91 -2.84 -21.93 7.08
CA GLU A 91 -2.39 -21.52 8.41
C GLU A 91 -1.52 -22.61 9.05
N ASN A 92 -0.31 -22.25 9.47
CA ASN A 92 0.55 -23.17 10.21
C ASN A 92 -0.08 -23.50 11.56
N PRO A 93 -0.05 -24.77 12.01
CA PRO A 93 -0.53 -25.13 13.32
C PRO A 93 0.10 -24.26 14.41
N THR A 94 -0.69 -23.79 15.36
CA THR A 94 -0.23 -22.91 16.45
C THR A 94 0.93 -23.52 17.24
N SER A 95 0.99 -24.85 17.35
CA SER A 95 2.08 -25.58 18.00
C SER A 95 3.45 -25.44 17.32
N GLN A 96 3.48 -25.07 16.05
CA GLN A 96 4.71 -24.85 15.28
C GLN A 96 5.16 -23.39 15.27
N ARG A 97 4.32 -22.47 15.73
CA ARG A 97 4.60 -21.04 15.75
C ARG A 97 5.32 -20.64 17.03
N ARG A 98 6.27 -19.68 16.92
CA ARG A 98 7.05 -19.21 18.06
C ARG A 98 7.29 -17.71 17.98
N GLY A 99 7.34 -17.10 19.18
CA GLY A 99 7.75 -15.70 19.34
C GLY A 99 6.81 -14.71 18.66
N SER A 100 7.33 -13.53 18.48
CA SER A 100 6.57 -12.38 18.03
C SER A 100 7.21 -11.68 16.85
N ILE A 101 6.38 -10.99 16.07
CA ILE A 101 6.82 -9.98 15.11
C ILE A 101 6.26 -8.63 15.52
N VAL A 102 7.08 -7.59 15.40
CA VAL A 102 6.72 -6.21 15.78
C VAL A 102 6.79 -5.34 14.55
N PHE A 103 5.76 -4.54 14.33
CA PHE A 103 5.67 -3.56 13.26
C PHE A 103 5.60 -2.16 13.88
N PRO A 104 6.73 -1.49 14.13
CA PRO A 104 6.73 -0.12 14.66
C PRO A 104 5.99 0.83 13.72
N SER A 105 5.39 1.89 14.29
CA SER A 105 4.94 3.03 13.49
C SER A 105 6.10 3.54 12.63
N HIS A 106 5.81 3.94 11.40
CA HIS A 106 6.84 4.27 10.43
C HIS A 106 6.56 5.59 9.72
N SER A 107 7.64 6.22 9.23
CA SER A 107 7.54 7.37 8.35
C SER A 107 7.12 6.96 6.92
N ALA A 108 6.70 7.95 6.14
CA ALA A 108 6.47 7.83 4.71
C ALA A 108 7.26 8.94 3.98
N ALA A 109 7.24 8.94 2.65
CA ALA A 109 8.03 9.90 1.86
C ALA A 109 7.79 11.38 2.25
N PHE A 110 6.54 11.72 2.63
CA PHE A 110 6.14 13.09 2.99
C PHE A 110 5.55 13.20 4.39
N ILE A 111 5.69 12.16 5.20
CA ILE A 111 5.19 12.12 6.58
C ILE A 111 6.34 11.66 7.46
N GLY A 112 6.87 12.59 8.24
CA GLY A 112 7.80 12.28 9.33
C GLY A 112 7.06 11.64 10.49
N MET A 113 7.71 10.71 11.18
CA MET A 113 7.19 10.07 12.37
C MET A 113 8.21 10.23 13.49
N GLU A 114 7.74 10.71 14.64
CA GLU A 114 8.52 10.81 15.87
C GLU A 114 7.99 9.78 16.87
N CYS A 115 8.82 8.83 17.22
CA CYS A 115 8.56 7.78 18.21
C CYS A 115 9.83 7.49 18.98
N ASP A 116 9.71 7.24 20.26
CA ASP A 116 10.85 6.83 21.12
C ASP A 116 11.10 5.32 20.90
N PHE A 117 12.00 5.01 19.96
CA PHE A 117 12.38 3.63 19.65
C PHE A 117 13.26 2.99 20.74
N GLU A 118 13.99 3.77 21.55
CA GLU A 118 14.71 3.24 22.70
C GLU A 118 13.73 2.76 23.76
N GLN A 119 12.73 3.58 24.09
CA GLN A 119 11.64 3.17 24.97
C GLN A 119 10.90 1.95 24.40
N TYR A 120 10.69 1.89 23.07
CA TYR A 120 10.01 0.76 22.46
C TYR A 120 10.82 -0.53 22.61
N ALA A 121 12.11 -0.47 22.33
CA ALA A 121 13.01 -1.61 22.51
C ALA A 121 13.04 -2.10 23.98
N ASP A 122 13.05 -1.18 24.94
CA ASP A 122 12.98 -1.50 26.37
C ASP A 122 11.65 -2.16 26.76
N LEU A 123 10.52 -1.69 26.21
CA LEU A 123 9.21 -2.29 26.45
C LEU A 123 9.14 -3.71 25.90
N LEU A 124 9.67 -3.94 24.71
CA LEU A 124 9.71 -5.26 24.07
C LEU A 124 10.61 -6.23 24.84
N ASP A 125 11.76 -5.76 25.34
CA ASP A 125 12.69 -6.58 26.10
C ASP A 125 12.09 -7.09 27.42
N ARG A 126 11.19 -6.31 28.03
CA ARG A 126 10.45 -6.68 29.26
C ARG A 126 9.26 -7.61 29.03
N LEU A 127 8.92 -7.95 27.77
CA LEU A 127 7.85 -8.88 27.51
C LEU A 127 8.19 -10.27 28.10
N PRO A 128 7.19 -11.00 28.62
CA PRO A 128 7.35 -12.37 29.08
C PRO A 128 7.95 -13.29 28.00
N ASP A 129 8.59 -14.38 28.44
CA ASP A 129 9.28 -15.32 27.55
C ASP A 129 8.38 -16.00 26.53
N GLU A 130 7.09 -16.09 26.80
CA GLU A 130 6.11 -16.63 25.85
C GLU A 130 6.00 -15.82 24.54
N TYR A 131 6.37 -14.53 24.57
CA TYR A 131 6.38 -13.65 23.39
C TYR A 131 7.73 -13.65 22.67
N LYS A 132 8.75 -14.32 23.22
CA LYS A 132 10.10 -14.40 22.65
C LYS A 132 10.30 -15.66 21.80
N PRO A 133 11.20 -15.65 20.80
CA PRO A 133 12.04 -14.53 20.37
C PRO A 133 11.23 -13.45 19.63
N ILE A 134 11.74 -12.21 19.70
CA ILE A 134 11.13 -11.04 19.07
C ILE A 134 11.88 -10.71 17.77
N THR A 135 11.13 -10.56 16.70
CA THR A 135 11.62 -10.05 15.42
C THR A 135 10.96 -8.69 15.17
N VAL A 136 11.74 -7.67 14.86
CA VAL A 136 11.25 -6.32 14.53
C VAL A 136 11.28 -6.13 13.02
N CYS A 137 10.12 -5.90 12.42
CA CYS A 137 10.01 -5.59 11.00
C CYS A 137 9.94 -4.07 10.82
N ILE A 138 11.07 -3.47 10.46
CA ILE A 138 11.19 -2.03 10.30
C ILE A 138 10.99 -1.60 8.84
N TYR A 139 10.43 -0.42 8.64
CA TYR A 139 10.27 0.15 7.32
C TYR A 139 11.62 0.65 6.79
N HIS A 140 11.93 0.41 5.52
CA HIS A 140 13.25 0.70 4.94
C HIS A 140 13.69 2.16 5.14
N LEU A 141 12.79 3.15 4.96
CA LEU A 141 13.15 4.56 5.16
C LEU A 141 13.57 4.89 6.61
N ASP A 142 13.07 4.15 7.57
CA ASP A 142 13.42 4.34 8.97
C ASP A 142 14.71 3.59 9.33
N ALA A 143 14.94 2.42 8.72
CA ALA A 143 16.21 1.73 8.80
C ALA A 143 17.36 2.57 8.17
N ASP A 144 17.12 3.21 7.03
CA ASP A 144 18.09 4.12 6.38
C ASP A 144 18.47 5.32 7.29
N LYS A 145 17.60 5.70 8.22
CA LYS A 145 17.87 6.73 9.26
C LYS A 145 18.54 6.16 10.51
N GLY A 146 18.79 4.86 10.58
CA GLY A 146 19.37 4.19 11.75
C GLY A 146 18.39 4.01 12.92
N LEU A 147 17.07 4.09 12.67
CA LEU A 147 16.04 3.90 13.70
C LEU A 147 15.85 2.43 14.10
N ASP A 148 16.51 1.50 13.43
CA ASP A 148 16.62 0.08 13.79
C ASP A 148 17.63 -0.19 14.92
N LYS A 149 18.58 0.72 15.15
CA LYS A 149 19.68 0.55 16.10
C LYS A 149 19.24 0.19 17.51
N PRO A 150 18.23 0.86 18.14
CA PRO A 150 17.80 0.50 19.49
C PRO A 150 17.36 -0.97 19.63
N PHE A 151 16.78 -1.52 18.58
CA PHE A 151 16.36 -2.92 18.57
C PHE A 151 17.53 -3.88 18.39
N LEU A 152 18.48 -3.54 17.50
CA LEU A 152 19.72 -4.31 17.31
C LEU A 152 20.57 -4.32 18.58
N ASP A 153 20.69 -3.19 19.30
CA ASP A 153 21.45 -3.08 20.56
C ASP A 153 20.85 -3.95 21.68
N LYS A 154 19.55 -4.27 21.63
CA LYS A 154 18.88 -5.25 22.52
C LYS A 154 19.01 -6.70 22.03
N GLY A 155 19.64 -6.95 20.89
CA GLY A 155 19.83 -8.30 20.33
C GLY A 155 18.58 -8.85 19.63
N PHE A 156 17.60 -8.00 19.27
CA PHE A 156 16.46 -8.45 18.47
C PHE A 156 16.87 -8.72 17.02
N GLU A 157 16.23 -9.69 16.41
CA GLU A 157 16.27 -9.86 14.96
C GLU A 157 15.54 -8.69 14.31
N VAL A 158 16.20 -8.01 13.37
CA VAL A 158 15.58 -6.92 12.60
C VAL A 158 15.48 -7.32 11.14
N VAL A 159 14.30 -7.20 10.57
CA VAL A 159 13.99 -7.54 9.18
C VAL A 159 13.27 -6.39 8.49
N SER A 160 13.23 -6.44 7.15
CA SER A 160 12.39 -5.57 6.33
C SER A 160 11.64 -6.41 5.29
N ASN A 161 10.47 -5.94 4.85
CA ASN A 161 9.70 -6.59 3.79
C ASN A 161 10.16 -6.16 2.39
N GLY A 162 11.04 -5.16 2.30
CA GLY A 162 11.59 -4.67 1.05
C GLY A 162 12.34 -3.37 1.23
N THR A 163 13.00 -2.92 0.17
CA THR A 163 13.83 -1.71 0.13
C THR A 163 13.10 -0.52 -0.50
N SER A 164 11.85 -0.70 -0.91
CA SER A 164 11.02 0.33 -1.55
C SER A 164 9.55 -0.03 -1.46
N ILE A 165 8.67 1.01 -1.51
CA ILE A 165 7.22 0.82 -1.71
C ILE A 165 6.89 0.15 -3.06
N TYR A 166 7.81 0.19 -4.02
CA TYR A 166 7.68 -0.43 -5.34
C TYR A 166 8.19 -1.87 -5.38
N GLU A 167 8.59 -2.43 -4.23
CA GLU A 167 9.04 -3.83 -4.14
C GLU A 167 7.87 -4.77 -4.45
N THR A 168 7.98 -5.50 -5.56
CA THR A 168 6.90 -6.37 -6.05
C THR A 168 6.67 -7.60 -5.17
N LYS A 169 7.67 -7.98 -4.39
CA LYS A 169 7.62 -9.10 -3.43
C LYS A 169 7.33 -8.67 -1.99
N PHE A 170 7.00 -7.40 -1.77
CA PHE A 170 6.82 -6.87 -0.43
C PHE A 170 5.83 -7.68 0.42
N LEU A 171 4.66 -8.00 -0.13
CA LEU A 171 3.65 -8.79 0.57
C LEU A 171 4.01 -10.27 0.68
N GLU A 172 4.74 -10.84 -0.28
CA GLU A 172 5.29 -12.20 -0.17
C GLU A 172 6.32 -12.26 0.96
N ASN A 173 7.26 -11.30 1.03
CA ASN A 173 8.24 -11.20 2.12
C ASN A 173 7.57 -10.98 3.47
N TYR A 174 6.50 -10.17 3.51
CA TYR A 174 5.69 -10.00 4.72
C TYR A 174 5.17 -11.35 5.25
N ILE A 175 4.60 -12.19 4.37
CA ILE A 175 4.10 -13.52 4.75
C ILE A 175 5.27 -14.38 5.27
N LEU A 176 6.41 -14.41 4.58
CA LEU A 176 7.58 -15.21 4.97
C LEU A 176 8.10 -14.81 6.36
N ASN A 177 8.19 -13.51 6.65
CA ASN A 177 8.65 -13.01 7.94
C ASN A 177 7.65 -13.28 9.08
N THR A 178 6.35 -13.41 8.76
CA THR A 178 5.26 -13.40 9.76
C THR A 178 4.68 -14.78 10.04
N GLN A 179 4.54 -15.66 9.04
CA GLN A 179 3.73 -16.89 9.12
C GLN A 179 4.12 -17.89 10.22
N ASN A 180 5.39 -17.85 10.68
CA ASN A 180 5.89 -18.73 11.72
C ASN A 180 5.85 -18.11 13.12
N LYS A 181 5.37 -16.88 13.24
CA LYS A 181 5.22 -16.18 14.52
C LYS A 181 3.88 -16.49 15.15
N LYS A 182 3.81 -16.42 16.48
CA LYS A 182 2.59 -16.66 17.26
C LYS A 182 1.84 -15.37 17.55
N TYR A 183 2.58 -14.26 17.70
CA TYR A 183 2.05 -12.98 18.08
C TYR A 183 2.54 -11.88 17.14
N ALA A 184 1.74 -10.83 16.98
CA ALA A 184 2.11 -9.62 16.28
C ALA A 184 1.82 -8.40 17.15
N PHE A 185 2.73 -7.42 17.14
CA PHE A 185 2.61 -6.17 17.88
C PHE A 185 2.80 -4.99 16.96
N SER A 186 2.10 -3.91 17.26
CA SER A 186 2.36 -2.58 16.70
C SER A 186 1.89 -1.51 17.68
N ASN A 187 2.55 -0.39 17.69
CA ASN A 187 2.10 0.80 18.40
C ASN A 187 1.17 1.68 17.54
N GLN A 188 0.84 1.22 16.32
CA GLN A 188 -0.05 1.89 15.39
C GLN A 188 -1.01 0.88 14.74
N MET A 189 -2.26 1.28 14.50
CA MET A 189 -3.16 0.47 13.67
C MET A 189 -2.77 0.58 12.19
N THR A 190 -2.36 -0.54 11.62
CA THR A 190 -1.84 -0.61 10.25
C THR A 190 -2.34 -1.85 9.52
N SER A 191 -2.19 -1.87 8.20
CA SER A 191 -2.40 -3.08 7.39
C SER A 191 -1.63 -4.29 7.92
N ALA A 192 -0.43 -4.07 8.50
CA ALA A 192 0.41 -5.15 9.02
C ALA A 192 -0.26 -5.93 10.15
N LEU A 193 -0.94 -5.26 11.11
CA LEU A 193 -1.69 -5.96 12.16
C LEU A 193 -2.87 -6.76 11.60
N LEU A 194 -3.60 -6.20 10.62
CA LEU A 194 -4.71 -6.92 9.98
C LEU A 194 -4.21 -8.14 9.22
N PHE A 195 -3.12 -8.01 8.47
CA PHE A 195 -2.52 -9.12 7.73
C PHE A 195 -1.99 -10.21 8.67
N ALA A 196 -1.35 -9.83 9.79
CA ALA A 196 -0.90 -10.80 10.79
C ALA A 196 -2.08 -11.59 11.39
N SER A 197 -3.18 -10.91 11.72
CA SER A 197 -4.39 -11.56 12.19
C SER A 197 -5.00 -12.49 11.13
N ALA A 198 -5.00 -12.07 9.85
CA ALA A 198 -5.47 -12.91 8.73
C ALA A 198 -4.58 -14.14 8.48
N LEU A 199 -3.31 -14.10 8.92
CA LEU A 199 -2.41 -15.25 8.97
C LEU A 199 -2.61 -16.12 10.24
N GLY A 200 -3.57 -15.77 11.11
CA GLY A 200 -3.90 -16.51 12.34
C GLY A 200 -3.04 -16.15 13.55
N LEU A 201 -2.29 -15.03 13.53
CA LEU A 201 -1.57 -14.56 14.70
C LEU A 201 -2.50 -13.81 15.66
N LYS A 202 -2.21 -13.88 16.96
CA LYS A 202 -2.80 -12.93 17.92
C LYS A 202 -2.10 -11.60 17.79
N SER A 203 -2.84 -10.57 17.44
CA SER A 203 -2.29 -9.25 17.16
C SER A 203 -2.69 -8.25 18.24
N PHE A 204 -1.76 -7.35 18.61
CA PHE A 204 -1.94 -6.45 19.74
C PHE A 204 -1.44 -5.04 19.45
N PHE A 205 -2.14 -4.07 20.01
CA PHE A 205 -1.59 -2.73 20.22
C PHE A 205 -0.63 -2.75 21.39
N TYR A 206 0.65 -2.46 21.12
CA TYR A 206 1.68 -2.41 22.16
C TYR A 206 2.86 -1.55 21.72
N GLY A 207 3.28 -0.63 22.57
CA GLY A 207 4.42 0.25 22.34
C GLY A 207 4.13 1.70 22.75
N PRO A 208 5.12 2.59 22.61
CA PRO A 208 5.01 4.00 22.95
C PRO A 208 4.09 4.74 21.97
N SER A 209 3.59 5.88 22.42
CA SER A 209 2.90 6.81 21.54
C SER A 209 3.85 7.38 20.46
N PHE A 210 3.29 7.81 19.36
CA PHE A 210 4.01 8.44 18.26
C PHE A 210 3.30 9.71 17.80
N VAL A 211 4.01 10.57 17.10
CA VAL A 211 3.49 11.79 16.48
C VAL A 211 3.88 11.80 15.01
N THR A 212 2.93 12.07 14.14
CA THR A 212 3.17 12.24 12.70
C THR A 212 3.20 13.72 12.34
N LYS A 213 4.15 14.11 11.50
CA LYS A 213 4.30 15.47 10.96
C LYS A 213 4.38 15.41 9.45
N SER A 214 3.48 16.11 8.76
CA SER A 214 3.60 16.24 7.31
C SER A 214 4.75 17.18 6.95
N THR A 215 5.52 16.79 5.95
CA THR A 215 6.57 17.62 5.31
C THR A 215 6.12 18.13 3.94
N ASP A 216 4.91 17.77 3.49
CA ASP A 216 4.35 18.20 2.22
C ASP A 216 3.48 19.46 2.42
N PRO A 217 3.81 20.59 1.75
CA PRO A 217 3.00 21.81 1.80
C PRO A 217 1.54 21.61 1.35
N HIS A 218 1.27 20.61 0.49
CA HIS A 218 -0.10 20.29 0.04
C HIS A 218 -0.95 19.61 1.12
N HIS A 219 -0.29 19.14 2.19
CA HIS A 219 -0.93 18.52 3.35
C HIS A 219 -0.90 19.42 4.59
N GLU A 220 -0.58 20.72 4.42
CA GLU A 220 -0.60 21.68 5.50
C GLU A 220 -2.01 21.78 6.10
N GLY A 221 -2.09 21.69 7.44
CA GLY A 221 -3.37 21.71 8.16
C GLY A 221 -4.05 20.34 8.31
N ILE A 222 -3.54 19.25 7.75
CA ILE A 222 -4.05 17.91 8.00
C ILE A 222 -3.46 17.37 9.30
N ASP A 223 -4.29 17.17 10.32
CA ASP A 223 -3.88 16.51 11.57
C ASP A 223 -3.95 14.99 11.43
N TYR A 224 -2.87 14.39 10.92
CA TYR A 224 -2.76 12.93 10.84
C TYR A 224 -2.85 12.25 12.21
N ASN A 225 -2.46 12.94 13.28
CA ASN A 225 -2.54 12.39 14.63
C ASN A 225 -4.00 12.25 15.10
N GLN A 226 -4.90 13.14 14.65
CA GLN A 226 -6.33 13.02 14.91
C GLN A 226 -6.90 11.76 14.25
N TYR A 227 -6.57 11.49 12.99
CA TYR A 227 -6.98 10.27 12.29
C TYR A 227 -6.48 9.02 13.00
N HIS A 228 -5.20 8.97 13.38
CA HIS A 228 -4.65 7.83 14.09
C HIS A 228 -5.36 7.59 15.42
N ARG A 229 -5.59 8.63 16.22
CA ARG A 229 -6.33 8.53 17.50
C ARG A 229 -7.75 8.01 17.34
N GLN A 230 -8.46 8.48 16.32
CA GLN A 230 -9.81 8.00 16.03
C GLN A 230 -9.80 6.51 15.66
N TRP A 231 -8.96 6.11 14.72
CA TRP A 231 -8.84 4.70 14.32
C TRP A 231 -8.47 3.80 15.47
N GLU A 232 -7.50 4.21 16.28
CA GLU A 232 -7.10 3.47 17.46
C GLU A 232 -8.26 3.31 18.44
N SER A 233 -9.03 4.36 18.73
CA SER A 233 -10.15 4.28 19.68
C SER A 233 -11.22 3.28 19.23
N GLU A 234 -11.50 3.22 17.92
CA GLU A 234 -12.49 2.30 17.34
C GLU A 234 -12.00 0.86 17.26
N CYS A 235 -10.71 0.66 17.00
CA CYS A 235 -10.11 -0.66 16.79
C CYS A 235 -9.50 -1.27 18.06
N ARG A 236 -9.14 -0.45 19.05
CA ARG A 236 -8.38 -0.88 20.25
C ARG A 236 -8.99 -2.08 20.96
N GLN A 237 -10.31 -2.14 21.07
CA GLN A 237 -11.01 -3.24 21.74
C GLN A 237 -10.72 -4.61 21.13
N TYR A 238 -10.37 -4.68 19.85
CA TYR A 238 -10.05 -5.92 19.14
C TYR A 238 -8.57 -6.33 19.28
N PHE A 239 -7.69 -5.39 19.70
CA PHE A 239 -6.24 -5.57 19.75
C PHE A 239 -5.65 -5.30 21.13
N THR A 240 -6.45 -5.45 22.19
CA THR A 240 -6.01 -5.18 23.58
C THR A 240 -5.00 -6.21 24.03
N PHE A 241 -3.85 -5.72 24.53
CA PHE A 241 -2.82 -6.57 25.13
C PHE A 241 -3.01 -6.64 26.66
N PRO A 242 -2.80 -7.80 27.33
CA PRO A 242 -2.47 -9.12 26.74
C PRO A 242 -3.70 -9.94 26.32
N ASP A 243 -4.89 -9.52 26.71
CA ASP A 243 -6.13 -10.29 26.55
C ASP A 243 -6.98 -9.68 25.43
N CYS A 244 -7.00 -10.33 24.28
CA CYS A 244 -7.91 -10.01 23.20
C CYS A 244 -8.90 -11.17 22.97
N ASN A 245 -10.12 -10.83 22.59
CA ASN A 245 -11.09 -11.80 22.08
C ASN A 245 -10.69 -12.17 20.62
N LEU A 246 -10.03 -13.30 20.44
CA LEU A 246 -9.52 -13.73 19.15
C LEU A 246 -10.62 -13.87 18.08
N ALA A 247 -11.80 -14.39 18.45
CA ALA A 247 -12.91 -14.53 17.51
C ALA A 247 -13.42 -13.17 17.04
N ALA A 248 -13.61 -12.21 17.95
CA ALA A 248 -14.00 -10.85 17.60
C ALA A 248 -12.92 -10.12 16.77
N GLN A 249 -11.63 -10.35 17.08
CA GLN A 249 -10.52 -9.83 16.28
C GLN A 249 -10.55 -10.36 14.85
N GLN A 250 -10.73 -11.67 14.68
CA GLN A 250 -10.80 -12.29 13.35
C GLN A 250 -12.01 -11.83 12.55
N GLU A 251 -13.18 -11.70 13.19
CA GLU A 251 -14.38 -11.16 12.53
C GLU A 251 -14.17 -9.70 12.07
N PHE A 252 -13.60 -8.86 12.93
CA PHE A 252 -13.25 -7.49 12.58
C PHE A 252 -12.28 -7.46 11.39
N VAL A 253 -11.21 -8.26 11.43
CA VAL A 253 -10.19 -8.31 10.38
C VAL A 253 -10.78 -8.83 9.06
N ALA A 254 -11.59 -9.87 9.07
CA ALA A 254 -12.27 -10.40 7.90
C ALA A 254 -13.15 -9.34 7.22
N LYS A 255 -13.87 -8.54 8.01
CA LYS A 255 -14.68 -7.43 7.53
C LYS A 255 -13.82 -6.32 6.93
N GLU A 256 -12.77 -5.88 7.62
CA GLU A 256 -11.90 -4.79 7.16
C GLU A 256 -11.08 -5.16 5.91
N LEU A 257 -10.68 -6.42 5.78
CA LEU A 257 -10.01 -6.94 4.59
C LEU A 257 -10.98 -7.30 3.46
N GLY A 258 -12.29 -7.31 3.70
CA GLY A 258 -13.32 -7.58 2.71
C GLY A 258 -13.37 -9.03 2.25
N GLU A 259 -13.27 -9.99 3.17
CA GLU A 259 -13.36 -11.41 2.84
C GLU A 259 -14.67 -11.79 2.16
N ASN A 260 -15.77 -11.10 2.52
CA ASN A 260 -17.11 -11.32 1.98
C ASN A 260 -17.28 -10.83 0.53
N VAL A 261 -16.34 -10.02 0.01
CA VAL A 261 -16.43 -9.42 -1.33
C VAL A 261 -15.34 -9.90 -2.28
N ILE A 262 -14.67 -11.01 -1.94
CA ILE A 262 -13.63 -11.59 -2.79
C ILE A 262 -14.23 -12.22 -4.06
N PHE A 263 -13.66 -11.85 -5.21
CA PHE A 263 -14.03 -12.40 -6.50
C PHE A 263 -13.24 -13.68 -6.83
N SER A 264 -13.86 -14.58 -7.58
CA SER A 264 -13.14 -15.70 -8.20
C SER A 264 -12.18 -15.19 -9.29
N PRO A 265 -11.17 -15.99 -9.70
CA PRO A 265 -10.22 -15.58 -10.74
C PRO A 265 -10.93 -15.17 -12.05
N TRP A 266 -11.99 -15.85 -12.42
CA TRP A 266 -12.75 -15.54 -13.63
C TRP A 266 -13.51 -14.22 -13.52
N GLN A 267 -14.18 -13.98 -12.40
CA GLN A 267 -14.90 -12.72 -12.13
C GLN A 267 -13.91 -11.54 -12.11
N MET A 268 -12.76 -11.68 -11.43
CA MET A 268 -11.71 -10.67 -11.39
C MET A 268 -11.16 -10.39 -12.80
N LYS A 269 -10.93 -11.43 -13.60
CA LYS A 269 -10.52 -11.30 -15.00
C LYS A 269 -11.53 -10.51 -15.81
N TRP A 270 -12.81 -10.81 -15.65
CA TRP A 270 -13.89 -10.10 -16.34
C TRP A 270 -13.95 -8.63 -15.95
N LEU A 271 -13.81 -8.31 -14.64
CA LEU A 271 -13.77 -6.94 -14.15
C LEU A 271 -12.61 -6.14 -14.75
N LEU A 272 -11.40 -6.71 -14.77
CA LEU A 272 -10.24 -6.07 -15.37
C LEU A 272 -10.42 -5.80 -16.86
N TRP A 273 -10.93 -6.78 -17.63
CA TRP A 273 -11.19 -6.59 -19.04
C TRP A 273 -12.30 -5.56 -19.30
N ARG A 274 -13.38 -5.58 -18.51
CA ARG A 274 -14.44 -4.57 -18.61
C ARG A 274 -13.86 -3.16 -18.42
N SER A 275 -12.99 -2.97 -17.44
CA SER A 275 -12.35 -1.68 -17.19
C SER A 275 -11.34 -1.30 -18.27
N ALA A 276 -10.58 -2.26 -18.79
CA ALA A 276 -9.61 -2.05 -19.86
C ALA A 276 -10.24 -1.70 -21.21
N LEU A 277 -11.50 -2.04 -21.43
CA LEU A 277 -12.25 -1.71 -22.65
C LEU A 277 -12.96 -0.34 -22.58
N THR A 278 -12.82 0.39 -21.46
CA THR A 278 -13.42 1.72 -21.32
C THR A 278 -12.66 2.79 -22.11
N LYS A 279 -13.39 3.83 -22.53
CA LYS A 279 -12.78 4.97 -23.24
C LYS A 279 -11.64 5.64 -22.48
N PRO A 280 -11.73 5.91 -21.16
CA PRO A 280 -10.62 6.49 -20.40
C PRO A 280 -9.34 5.64 -20.48
N TYR A 281 -9.43 4.33 -20.27
CA TYR A 281 -8.27 3.44 -20.33
C TYR A 281 -7.68 3.38 -21.73
N LEU A 282 -8.50 3.16 -22.75
CA LEU A 282 -8.06 3.04 -24.16
C LEU A 282 -7.40 4.34 -24.65
N SER A 283 -7.90 5.50 -24.24
CA SER A 283 -7.30 6.78 -24.58
C SER A 283 -5.90 6.94 -23.96
N ARG A 284 -5.73 6.54 -22.69
CA ARG A 284 -4.42 6.52 -22.03
C ARG A 284 -3.46 5.54 -22.67
N LEU A 285 -3.92 4.33 -22.95
CA LEU A 285 -3.11 3.30 -23.60
C LEU A 285 -2.61 3.76 -24.97
N LYS A 286 -3.48 4.37 -25.77
CA LYS A 286 -3.11 4.96 -27.07
C LYS A 286 -2.04 6.05 -26.93
N ASN A 287 -2.17 6.92 -25.94
CA ASN A 287 -1.20 7.99 -25.71
C ASN A 287 0.16 7.41 -25.25
N GLU A 288 0.16 6.42 -24.38
CA GLU A 288 1.38 5.75 -23.92
C GLU A 288 2.11 5.06 -25.08
N LEU A 289 1.37 4.31 -25.91
CA LEU A 289 1.94 3.69 -27.11
C LEU A 289 2.54 4.70 -28.08
N ARG A 290 1.87 5.84 -28.29
CA ARG A 290 2.42 6.93 -29.12
C ARG A 290 3.71 7.50 -28.57
N ASN A 291 3.78 7.69 -27.23
CA ASN A 291 4.97 8.19 -26.55
C ASN A 291 6.14 7.20 -26.66
N LEU A 292 5.87 5.90 -26.46
CA LEU A 292 6.87 4.85 -26.61
C LEU A 292 7.42 4.79 -28.04
N LEU A 293 6.55 4.82 -29.05
CA LEU A 293 6.96 4.85 -30.46
C LEU A 293 7.76 6.12 -30.79
N ALA A 294 7.33 7.29 -30.29
CA ALA A 294 8.04 8.54 -30.51
C ALA A 294 9.43 8.54 -29.86
N ASN A 295 9.57 7.94 -28.67
CA ASN A 295 10.87 7.81 -27.99
C ASN A 295 11.78 6.83 -28.72
N GLN A 296 11.28 5.69 -29.16
CA GLN A 296 12.05 4.71 -29.96
C GLN A 296 12.51 5.33 -31.28
N LEU A 297 11.67 6.11 -31.96
CA LEU A 297 12.05 6.82 -33.18
C LEU A 297 13.12 7.90 -32.92
N LYS A 298 13.05 8.62 -31.81
CA LYS A 298 14.10 9.58 -31.41
C LYS A 298 15.44 8.92 -31.14
N GLU A 299 15.42 7.78 -30.44
CA GLU A 299 16.63 7.01 -30.15
C GLU A 299 17.25 6.39 -31.42
N ARG A 300 16.41 5.88 -32.32
CA ARG A 300 16.86 5.24 -33.56
C ARG A 300 17.27 6.23 -34.66
N PHE A 301 16.72 7.44 -34.64
CA PHE A 301 16.98 8.48 -35.62
C PHE A 301 17.26 9.83 -34.95
N PRO A 302 18.37 10.00 -34.22
CA PRO A 302 18.67 11.23 -33.49
C PRO A 302 18.81 12.48 -34.39
N ILE A 303 19.16 12.30 -35.67
CA ILE A 303 19.24 13.35 -36.64
C ILE A 303 17.86 13.97 -36.95
N LEU A 304 16.80 13.13 -37.03
CA LEU A 304 15.43 13.62 -37.27
C LEU A 304 14.87 14.42 -36.08
N SER A 305 15.28 14.06 -34.85
CA SER A 305 14.88 14.81 -33.66
C SER A 305 15.50 16.21 -33.62
N ARG A 306 16.77 16.36 -34.02
CA ARG A 306 17.46 17.69 -34.17
C ARG A 306 16.83 18.56 -35.24
N TYR A 307 16.47 17.96 -36.38
CA TYR A 307 15.77 18.72 -37.44
C TYR A 307 14.42 19.26 -36.99
N ARG A 308 13.65 18.46 -36.23
CA ARG A 308 12.34 18.87 -35.71
C ARG A 308 12.44 19.99 -34.66
N GLU A 309 13.46 19.98 -33.81
CA GLU A 309 13.75 21.06 -32.88
C GLU A 309 14.15 22.34 -33.59
N MET A 310 15.02 22.25 -34.59
CA MET A 310 15.41 23.41 -35.42
C MET A 310 14.19 24.04 -36.11
N PHE A 311 13.28 23.24 -36.68
CA PHE A 311 12.06 23.77 -37.29
C PHE A 311 11.11 24.39 -36.27
N ARG A 312 11.04 23.84 -35.04
CA ARG A 312 10.19 24.37 -33.96
C ARG A 312 10.71 25.74 -33.47
N VAL A 313 12.01 25.86 -33.26
CA VAL A 313 12.66 27.14 -32.91
C VAL A 313 12.46 28.19 -34.02
N LYS A 314 12.67 27.81 -35.26
CA LYS A 314 12.51 28.72 -36.42
C LYS A 314 11.06 29.21 -36.59
N ASN A 315 10.05 28.34 -36.34
CA ASN A 315 8.65 28.77 -36.37
C ASN A 315 8.26 29.64 -35.16
N GLN A 316 8.89 29.49 -34.00
CA GLN A 316 8.68 30.37 -32.85
C GLN A 316 9.31 31.77 -33.10
N GLU A 317 10.46 31.83 -33.74
CA GLU A 317 11.09 33.11 -34.13
C GLU A 317 10.28 33.87 -35.20
N ILE A 318 9.66 33.15 -36.15
CA ILE A 318 8.80 33.76 -37.17
C ILE A 318 7.54 34.36 -36.52
N VAL A 319 6.88 33.63 -35.62
CA VAL A 319 5.67 34.09 -34.91
C VAL A 319 5.97 35.24 -33.95
N SER A 320 7.17 35.28 -33.34
CA SER A 320 7.60 36.39 -32.47
C SER A 320 7.92 37.65 -33.24
N ASN A 321 8.44 37.55 -34.48
CA ASN A 321 8.73 38.69 -35.34
C ASN A 321 7.49 39.30 -36.01
N GLU A 322 6.44 38.49 -36.26
CA GLU A 322 5.17 38.99 -36.79
C GLU A 322 4.31 39.74 -35.75
N ASN A 323 4.57 39.56 -34.44
CA ASN A 323 3.86 40.22 -33.35
C ASN A 323 4.60 41.44 -32.75
N SER A 324 5.67 41.93 -33.37
CA SER A 324 6.32 43.18 -32.94
C SER A 324 5.56 44.37 -33.55
N PRO A 325 4.94 45.25 -32.76
CA PRO A 325 4.26 46.44 -33.28
C PRO A 325 5.31 47.46 -33.80
N HIS A 326 5.11 47.91 -35.02
CA HIS A 326 5.77 49.07 -35.56
C HIS A 326 5.24 50.36 -34.94
#